data_d2af173694b30b6ee40e575a5fc0f271
#
_entry.id   d2af173694b30b6ee40e575a5fc0f271
#
_cell.length_a   1.000
_cell.length_b   1.000
_cell.length_c   1.000
_cell.angle_alpha   90.00
_cell.angle_beta   90.00
_cell.angle_gamma   90.00
#
_symmetry.space_group_name_H-M   'P 1'
#
loop_
_entity.id
_entity.type
_entity.pdbx_description
1 polymer ?
#
loop_
_entity_poly.entity_id
_entity_poly.type
_entity_poly.pdbx_seq_one_letter_code
_entity_poly.pdbx_strand_id
1 'polypeptide(L)'
;MTATALVAGRTALVTGGTLGIGFGIATQLKEHGAQVAVTGLSDQECAKAREAGFSAHVLDVRDREACKKVVADVVAEFGELNVLASNAGVYPQSSIEEMTDEDIDLIFDINVKGTIHAVQASMPELIKSGRGRVVLTSSITGNYTGYPAWSHYGATKAAQMGFVRSAAIELARKGVTVNAVLPGNIVTPGLEAMGKDYLDNMAKSVPAGFLGEPKDIGATVAFLASDGARYITGQGIVVDGGQILPEEPAALDGI
;
A
#
# COMPACT_ATOMS: atom_id res chain seq x y z
N MET A 1 -7.78 -15.56 -22.43
CA MET A 1 -7.87 -16.30 -21.15
C MET A 1 -8.51 -15.35 -20.17
N THR A 2 -9.68 -15.67 -19.61
CA THR A 2 -10.28 -14.89 -18.54
C THR A 2 -9.34 -14.96 -17.34
N ALA A 3 -8.89 -13.80 -16.83
CA ALA A 3 -8.08 -13.74 -15.62
C ALA A 3 -8.82 -14.48 -14.50
N THR A 4 -8.13 -15.35 -13.79
CA THR A 4 -8.71 -16.07 -12.65
C THR A 4 -9.10 -15.03 -11.60
N ALA A 5 -10.34 -14.99 -11.19
CA ALA A 5 -10.88 -14.04 -10.20
C ALA A 5 -10.36 -14.39 -8.80
N LEU A 6 -9.16 -13.91 -8.45
CA LEU A 6 -8.42 -14.28 -7.24
C LEU A 6 -9.16 -13.93 -5.95
N VAL A 7 -9.96 -12.86 -5.95
CA VAL A 7 -10.63 -12.29 -4.78
C VAL A 7 -12.15 -12.12 -4.99
N ALA A 8 -12.73 -12.96 -5.86
CA ALA A 8 -14.16 -12.96 -6.12
C ALA A 8 -14.97 -13.13 -4.83
N GLY A 9 -16.02 -12.31 -4.67
CA GLY A 9 -16.88 -12.33 -3.48
C GLY A 9 -16.19 -11.86 -2.20
N ARG A 10 -15.13 -11.05 -2.31
CA ARG A 10 -14.51 -10.34 -1.20
C ARG A 10 -14.84 -8.85 -1.26
N THR A 11 -14.93 -8.23 -0.10
CA THR A 11 -14.98 -6.77 0.05
C THR A 11 -13.63 -6.26 0.51
N ALA A 12 -13.11 -5.25 -0.18
CA ALA A 12 -11.82 -4.64 0.10
C ALA A 12 -11.95 -3.14 0.39
N LEU A 13 -11.20 -2.66 1.37
CA LEU A 13 -10.97 -1.24 1.65
C LEU A 13 -9.52 -0.89 1.32
N VAL A 14 -9.30 0.13 0.48
CA VAL A 14 -7.97 0.64 0.13
C VAL A 14 -7.82 2.07 0.63
N THR A 15 -6.98 2.29 1.65
CA THR A 15 -6.70 3.65 2.12
C THR A 15 -5.76 4.38 1.17
N GLY A 16 -6.06 5.68 0.86
CA GLY A 16 -5.32 6.42 -0.16
C GLY A 16 -5.47 5.79 -1.56
N GLY A 17 -6.65 5.20 -1.84
CA GLY A 17 -6.94 4.45 -3.07
C GLY A 17 -7.42 5.30 -4.25
N THR A 18 -7.42 6.63 -4.13
CA THR A 18 -7.93 7.53 -5.16
C THR A 18 -6.91 7.88 -6.26
N LEU A 19 -5.62 7.60 -6.03
CA LEU A 19 -4.55 7.90 -6.98
C LEU A 19 -3.32 6.99 -6.79
N GLY A 20 -2.40 7.04 -7.76
CA GLY A 20 -1.10 6.38 -7.70
C GLY A 20 -1.17 4.88 -7.42
N ILE A 21 -0.28 4.40 -6.52
CA ILE A 21 -0.20 2.97 -6.15
C ILE A 21 -1.54 2.47 -5.59
N GLY A 22 -2.18 3.26 -4.72
CA GLY A 22 -3.46 2.89 -4.13
C GLY A 22 -4.57 2.68 -5.16
N PHE A 23 -4.63 3.53 -6.19
CA PHE A 23 -5.58 3.37 -7.30
C PHE A 23 -5.30 2.09 -8.11
N GLY A 24 -4.02 1.80 -8.37
CA GLY A 24 -3.61 0.55 -9.01
C GLY A 24 -4.01 -0.69 -8.19
N ILE A 25 -3.84 -0.64 -6.87
CA ILE A 25 -4.29 -1.70 -5.95
C ILE A 25 -5.81 -1.88 -6.04
N ALA A 26 -6.57 -0.78 -5.94
CA ALA A 26 -8.03 -0.82 -6.02
C ALA A 26 -8.51 -1.39 -7.36
N THR A 27 -7.89 -0.98 -8.47
CA THR A 27 -8.19 -1.47 -9.82
C THR A 27 -7.96 -2.97 -9.93
N GLN A 28 -6.80 -3.46 -9.49
CA GLN A 28 -6.47 -4.89 -9.57
C GLN A 28 -7.38 -5.75 -8.67
N LEU A 29 -7.71 -5.29 -7.47
CA LEU A 29 -8.67 -5.99 -6.62
C LEU A 29 -10.05 -6.09 -7.28
N LYS A 30 -10.53 -5.00 -7.93
CA LYS A 30 -11.79 -4.97 -8.68
C LYS A 30 -11.77 -5.89 -9.90
N GLU A 31 -10.69 -5.85 -10.71
CA GLU A 31 -10.52 -6.74 -11.87
C GLU A 31 -10.48 -8.22 -11.48
N HIS A 32 -9.97 -8.52 -10.28
CA HIS A 32 -9.97 -9.87 -9.71
C HIS A 32 -11.25 -10.22 -8.93
N GLY A 33 -12.31 -9.41 -9.04
CA GLY A 33 -13.68 -9.74 -8.61
C GLY A 33 -14.06 -9.30 -7.19
N ALA A 34 -13.29 -8.42 -6.55
CA ALA A 34 -13.69 -7.83 -5.28
C ALA A 34 -14.67 -6.66 -5.46
N GLN A 35 -15.53 -6.44 -4.47
CA GLN A 35 -16.17 -5.15 -4.23
C GLN A 35 -15.14 -4.24 -3.52
N VAL A 36 -14.93 -3.02 -4.02
CA VAL A 36 -13.83 -2.18 -3.54
C VAL A 36 -14.33 -0.81 -3.12
N ALA A 37 -14.04 -0.46 -1.87
CA ALA A 37 -14.09 0.91 -1.37
C ALA A 37 -12.69 1.50 -1.33
N VAL A 38 -12.58 2.79 -1.63
CA VAL A 38 -11.33 3.55 -1.56
C VAL A 38 -11.47 4.77 -0.66
N THR A 39 -10.35 5.29 -0.15
CA THR A 39 -10.38 6.57 0.54
C THR A 39 -9.42 7.57 -0.09
N GLY A 40 -9.77 8.86 0.01
CA GLY A 40 -8.95 10.00 -0.37
C GLY A 40 -9.08 11.13 0.65
N LEU A 41 -8.27 12.17 0.53
CA LEU A 41 -8.26 13.29 1.48
C LEU A 41 -9.33 14.34 1.19
N SER A 42 -9.93 14.33 -0.01
CA SER A 42 -10.91 15.34 -0.41
C SER A 42 -12.08 14.77 -1.19
N ASP A 43 -13.22 15.49 -1.17
CA ASP A 43 -14.37 15.14 -2.00
C ASP A 43 -14.04 15.13 -3.49
N GLN A 44 -13.12 16.00 -3.94
CA GLN A 44 -12.70 16.05 -5.34
C GLN A 44 -11.96 14.77 -5.76
N GLU A 45 -11.05 14.24 -4.92
CA GLU A 45 -10.38 12.96 -5.16
C GLU A 45 -11.39 11.81 -5.17
N CYS A 46 -12.30 11.80 -4.20
CA CYS A 46 -13.33 10.78 -4.09
C CYS A 46 -14.32 10.82 -5.26
N ALA A 47 -14.66 12.01 -5.80
CA ALA A 47 -15.51 12.13 -6.97
C ALA A 47 -14.92 11.43 -8.20
N LYS A 48 -13.62 11.64 -8.48
CA LYS A 48 -12.91 10.94 -9.57
C LYS A 48 -12.90 9.42 -9.39
N ALA A 49 -12.72 8.95 -8.15
CA ALA A 49 -12.77 7.52 -7.88
C ALA A 49 -14.18 6.94 -8.09
N ARG A 50 -15.23 7.70 -7.74
CA ARG A 50 -16.62 7.29 -8.02
C ARG A 50 -16.92 7.23 -9.53
N GLU A 51 -16.41 8.17 -10.33
CA GLU A 51 -16.48 8.12 -11.79
C GLU A 51 -15.82 6.86 -12.36
N ALA A 52 -14.73 6.38 -11.71
CA ALA A 52 -14.09 5.11 -12.06
C ALA A 52 -14.84 3.88 -11.51
N GLY A 53 -15.98 4.09 -10.83
CA GLY A 53 -16.88 3.04 -10.34
C GLY A 53 -16.42 2.39 -9.04
N PHE A 54 -15.75 3.12 -8.17
CA PHE A 54 -15.45 2.72 -6.79
C PHE A 54 -16.45 3.36 -5.80
N SER A 55 -16.73 2.67 -4.69
CA SER A 55 -17.22 3.35 -3.49
C SER A 55 -16.08 4.19 -2.93
N ALA A 56 -16.32 5.47 -2.62
CA ALA A 56 -15.24 6.36 -2.22
C ALA A 56 -15.64 7.27 -1.05
N HIS A 57 -14.79 7.31 -0.03
CA HIS A 57 -14.99 8.02 1.23
C HIS A 57 -13.84 8.98 1.51
N VAL A 58 -14.15 10.15 2.07
CA VAL A 58 -13.12 11.06 2.57
C VAL A 58 -12.58 10.53 3.89
N LEU A 59 -11.25 10.41 4.02
CA LEU A 59 -10.59 9.93 5.21
C LEU A 59 -9.20 10.51 5.37
N ASP A 60 -8.96 11.17 6.49
CA ASP A 60 -7.62 11.35 7.04
C ASP A 60 -7.35 10.19 8.02
N VAL A 61 -6.37 9.36 7.72
CA VAL A 61 -6.04 8.17 8.53
C VAL A 61 -5.49 8.52 9.92
N ARG A 62 -5.13 9.79 10.15
CA ARG A 62 -4.75 10.28 11.48
C ARG A 62 -5.93 10.29 12.44
N ASP A 63 -7.15 10.43 11.92
CA ASP A 63 -8.38 10.40 12.72
C ASP A 63 -8.87 8.95 12.91
N ARG A 64 -8.66 8.45 14.12
CA ARG A 64 -9.07 7.10 14.52
C ARG A 64 -10.58 6.86 14.42
N GLU A 65 -11.39 7.83 14.80
CA GLU A 65 -12.85 7.70 14.77
C GLU A 65 -13.38 7.77 13.34
N ALA A 66 -12.78 8.61 12.47
CA ALA A 66 -13.08 8.61 11.06
C ALA A 66 -12.72 7.25 10.40
N CYS A 67 -11.61 6.62 10.78
CA CYS A 67 -11.28 5.26 10.31
C CYS A 67 -12.38 4.26 10.67
N LYS A 68 -12.88 4.27 11.92
CA LYS A 68 -13.98 3.38 12.37
C LYS A 68 -15.27 3.65 11.59
N LYS A 69 -15.58 4.94 11.38
CA LYS A 69 -16.77 5.32 10.62
C LYS A 69 -16.71 4.81 9.20
N VAL A 70 -15.59 5.00 8.49
CA VAL A 70 -15.43 4.52 7.11
C VAL A 70 -15.57 3.00 7.04
N VAL A 71 -14.99 2.25 7.96
CA VAL A 71 -15.17 0.79 8.00
C VAL A 71 -16.63 0.42 8.20
N ALA A 72 -17.35 1.10 9.10
CA ALA A 72 -18.77 0.86 9.31
C ALA A 72 -19.61 1.18 8.06
N ASP A 73 -19.30 2.29 7.37
CA ASP A 73 -19.97 2.67 6.12
C ASP A 73 -19.74 1.60 5.02
N VAL A 74 -18.50 1.09 4.88
CA VAL A 74 -18.16 0.01 3.93
C VAL A 74 -18.91 -1.28 4.25
N VAL A 75 -18.99 -1.65 5.53
CA VAL A 75 -19.75 -2.85 5.95
C VAL A 75 -21.24 -2.67 5.75
N ALA A 76 -21.78 -1.47 5.98
CA ALA A 76 -23.19 -1.17 5.72
C ALA A 76 -23.53 -1.25 4.22
N GLU A 77 -22.60 -0.85 3.34
CA GLU A 77 -22.77 -0.87 1.89
C GLU A 77 -22.63 -2.29 1.30
N PHE A 78 -21.62 -3.05 1.71
CA PHE A 78 -21.25 -4.32 1.08
C PHE A 78 -21.53 -5.56 1.92
N GLY A 79 -21.93 -5.40 3.19
CA GLY A 79 -22.28 -6.48 4.11
C GLY A 79 -21.12 -7.06 4.92
N GLU A 80 -19.89 -6.98 4.44
CA GLU A 80 -18.68 -7.50 5.11
C GLU A 80 -17.42 -6.71 4.73
N LEU A 81 -16.31 -6.94 5.46
CA LEU A 81 -14.97 -6.51 5.07
C LEU A 81 -14.00 -7.69 5.20
N ASN A 82 -13.35 -8.06 4.09
CA ASN A 82 -12.40 -9.18 4.03
C ASN A 82 -10.97 -8.75 3.84
N VAL A 83 -10.74 -7.60 3.19
CA VAL A 83 -9.40 -7.12 2.82
C VAL A 83 -9.22 -5.67 3.23
N LEU A 84 -8.14 -5.38 3.94
CA LEU A 84 -7.62 -4.03 4.13
C LEU A 84 -6.30 -3.91 3.38
N ALA A 85 -6.25 -3.07 2.35
CA ALA A 85 -5.01 -2.57 1.77
C ALA A 85 -4.69 -1.21 2.39
N SER A 86 -3.79 -1.21 3.39
CA SER A 86 -3.36 0.01 4.09
C SER A 86 -2.24 0.67 3.30
N ASN A 87 -2.62 1.59 2.42
CA ASN A 87 -1.72 2.24 1.47
C ASN A 87 -1.52 3.74 1.72
N ALA A 88 -2.45 4.43 2.37
CA ALA A 88 -2.31 5.86 2.67
C ALA A 88 -0.96 6.17 3.30
N GLY A 89 -0.25 7.16 2.75
CA GLY A 89 1.07 7.55 3.21
C GLY A 89 1.63 8.73 2.42
N VAL A 90 2.63 9.38 3.01
CA VAL A 90 3.34 10.53 2.45
C VAL A 90 4.84 10.29 2.48
N TYR A 91 5.59 11.00 1.62
CA TYR A 91 7.05 10.88 1.48
C TYR A 91 7.71 12.23 1.20
N PRO A 92 7.44 13.28 2.04
CA PRO A 92 8.13 14.56 1.89
C PRO A 92 9.63 14.34 2.02
N GLN A 93 10.40 15.23 1.41
CA GLN A 93 11.85 15.25 1.56
C GLN A 93 12.25 16.30 2.61
N SER A 94 13.13 15.91 3.53
CA SER A 94 13.79 16.81 4.47
C SER A 94 15.18 16.25 4.80
N SER A 95 16.22 17.06 4.65
CA SER A 95 17.57 16.64 5.01
C SER A 95 17.69 16.46 6.54
N ILE A 96 18.63 15.63 7.00
CA ILE A 96 18.83 15.44 8.46
C ILE A 96 19.14 16.77 9.16
N GLU A 97 19.82 17.69 8.48
CA GLU A 97 20.22 18.98 9.06
C GLU A 97 19.06 19.98 9.17
N GLU A 98 18.07 19.88 8.28
CA GLU A 98 16.94 20.81 8.18
C GLU A 98 15.63 20.25 8.73
N MET A 99 15.60 18.94 9.01
CA MET A 99 14.40 18.22 9.45
C MET A 99 13.88 18.77 10.78
N THR A 100 12.63 19.21 10.77
CA THR A 100 11.95 19.72 11.96
C THR A 100 11.16 18.63 12.69
N ASP A 101 10.75 18.91 13.94
CA ASP A 101 9.85 18.01 14.68
C ASP A 101 8.50 17.89 13.97
N GLU A 102 8.02 18.95 13.31
CA GLU A 102 6.79 18.94 12.52
C GLU A 102 6.89 18.01 11.31
N ASP A 103 8.04 17.94 10.63
CA ASP A 103 8.28 16.99 9.53
C ASP A 103 8.22 15.55 10.04
N ILE A 104 8.83 15.28 11.19
CA ILE A 104 8.84 13.96 11.81
C ILE A 104 7.43 13.58 12.25
N ASP A 105 6.74 14.45 12.98
CA ASP A 105 5.39 14.20 13.49
C ASP A 105 4.41 13.94 12.35
N LEU A 106 4.44 14.76 11.29
CA LEU A 106 3.56 14.59 10.14
C LEU A 106 3.70 13.20 9.51
N ILE A 107 4.93 12.79 9.21
CA ILE A 107 5.16 11.53 8.50
C ILE A 107 4.88 10.31 9.38
N PHE A 108 5.20 10.37 10.68
CA PHE A 108 4.89 9.29 11.63
C PHE A 108 3.40 9.19 11.92
N ASP A 109 2.70 10.32 12.04
CA ASP A 109 1.26 10.35 12.28
C ASP A 109 0.50 9.73 11.10
N ILE A 110 0.90 10.01 9.86
CA ILE A 110 0.24 9.44 8.68
C ILE A 110 0.70 8.00 8.45
N ASN A 111 2.00 7.76 8.29
CA ASN A 111 2.51 6.48 7.79
C ASN A 111 2.50 5.38 8.86
N VAL A 112 2.67 5.73 10.14
CA VAL A 112 2.73 4.74 11.24
C VAL A 112 1.41 4.71 12.01
N LYS A 113 1.03 5.82 12.66
CA LYS A 113 -0.22 5.85 13.44
C LYS A 113 -1.44 5.62 12.55
N GLY A 114 -1.49 6.26 11.35
CA GLY A 114 -2.58 6.07 10.40
C GLY A 114 -2.73 4.62 9.94
N THR A 115 -1.61 3.93 9.67
CA THR A 115 -1.62 2.48 9.40
C THR A 115 -2.22 1.69 10.56
N ILE A 116 -1.80 1.98 11.79
CA ILE A 116 -2.31 1.30 12.99
C ILE A 116 -3.80 1.57 13.19
N HIS A 117 -4.25 2.81 13.00
CA HIS A 117 -5.67 3.19 13.11
C HIS A 117 -6.53 2.44 12.09
N ALA A 118 -6.09 2.37 10.82
CA ALA A 118 -6.81 1.65 9.77
C ALA A 118 -6.92 0.14 10.08
N VAL A 119 -5.82 -0.48 10.54
CA VAL A 119 -5.83 -1.90 10.93
C VAL A 119 -6.73 -2.13 12.14
N GLN A 120 -6.62 -1.30 13.18
CA GLN A 120 -7.45 -1.43 14.38
C GLN A 120 -8.94 -1.26 14.08
N ALA A 121 -9.30 -0.31 13.22
CA ALA A 121 -10.68 -0.07 12.81
C ALA A 121 -11.26 -1.27 12.03
N SER A 122 -10.44 -1.87 11.14
CA SER A 122 -10.87 -2.98 10.27
C SER A 122 -10.84 -4.34 10.96
N MET A 123 -10.03 -4.50 12.01
CA MET A 123 -9.76 -5.79 12.65
C MET A 123 -11.02 -6.57 13.08
N PRO A 124 -12.06 -5.98 13.70
CA PRO A 124 -13.25 -6.72 14.11
C PRO A 124 -13.95 -7.41 12.93
N GLU A 125 -14.12 -6.69 11.81
CA GLU A 125 -14.81 -7.23 10.63
C GLU A 125 -13.93 -8.24 9.88
N LEU A 126 -12.61 -8.00 9.81
CA LEU A 126 -11.67 -8.96 9.23
C LEU A 126 -11.68 -10.30 9.99
N ILE A 127 -11.72 -10.26 11.32
CA ILE A 127 -11.82 -11.47 12.16
C ILE A 127 -13.17 -12.15 11.94
N LYS A 128 -14.26 -11.39 11.97
CA LYS A 128 -15.62 -11.90 11.78
C LYS A 128 -15.79 -12.62 10.43
N SER A 129 -15.09 -12.17 9.39
CA SER A 129 -15.11 -12.79 8.07
C SER A 129 -14.50 -14.21 8.05
N GLY A 130 -13.64 -14.56 9.01
CA GLY A 130 -12.88 -15.81 9.06
C GLY A 130 -11.83 -15.99 7.95
N ARG A 131 -11.70 -15.00 7.06
CA ARG A 131 -10.79 -15.00 5.90
C ARG A 131 -10.13 -13.64 5.68
N GLY A 132 -9.85 -12.93 6.79
CA GLY A 132 -9.30 -11.58 6.76
C GLY A 132 -7.91 -11.49 6.14
N ARG A 133 -7.65 -10.41 5.41
CA ARG A 133 -6.37 -10.11 4.80
C ARG A 133 -6.01 -8.65 5.05
N VAL A 134 -4.83 -8.42 5.59
CA VAL A 134 -4.23 -7.09 5.72
C VAL A 134 -2.97 -7.04 4.87
N VAL A 135 -2.88 -6.08 3.96
CA VAL A 135 -1.69 -5.84 3.14
C VAL A 135 -1.30 -4.37 3.27
N LEU A 136 -0.10 -4.10 3.79
CA LEU A 136 0.44 -2.76 3.90
C LEU A 136 1.26 -2.40 2.66
N THR A 137 1.23 -1.15 2.24
CA THR A 137 2.20 -0.61 1.27
C THR A 137 3.37 0.00 2.04
N SER A 138 4.43 -0.81 2.24
CA SER A 138 5.69 -0.34 2.81
C SER A 138 6.59 0.23 1.70
N SER A 139 7.89 -0.06 1.68
CA SER A 139 8.85 0.36 0.65
C SER A 139 10.12 -0.47 0.71
N ILE A 140 10.88 -0.54 -0.39
CA ILE A 140 12.27 -0.97 -0.33
C ILE A 140 13.10 0.01 0.50
N THR A 141 12.79 1.32 0.44
CA THR A 141 13.44 2.36 1.28
C THR A 141 13.12 2.12 2.75
N GLY A 142 14.16 2.08 3.58
CA GLY A 142 14.07 1.81 5.01
C GLY A 142 14.11 0.33 5.37
N ASN A 143 13.81 -0.58 4.43
CA ASN A 143 13.90 -2.02 4.66
C ASN A 143 15.13 -2.66 4.02
N TYR A 144 15.55 -2.17 2.85
CA TYR A 144 16.69 -2.68 2.08
C TYR A 144 17.62 -1.56 1.61
N THR A 145 17.06 -0.39 1.26
CA THR A 145 17.80 0.74 0.72
C THR A 145 17.58 1.98 1.56
N GLY A 146 18.39 3.01 1.35
CA GLY A 146 18.19 4.37 1.83
C GLY A 146 18.24 5.36 0.68
N TYR A 147 17.71 6.56 0.91
CA TYR A 147 17.79 7.67 -0.04
C TYR A 147 18.01 8.98 0.71
N PRO A 148 18.90 9.87 0.24
CA PRO A 148 19.12 11.18 0.86
C PRO A 148 17.81 11.94 1.03
N ALA A 149 17.65 12.65 2.13
CA ALA A 149 16.49 13.42 2.53
C ALA A 149 15.20 12.57 2.82
N TRP A 150 15.31 11.24 2.89
CA TRP A 150 14.21 10.32 3.25
C TRP A 150 14.50 9.46 4.49
N SER A 151 15.34 9.93 5.41
CA SER A 151 15.67 9.17 6.63
C SER A 151 14.44 8.93 7.51
N HIS A 152 13.59 9.95 7.72
CA HIS A 152 12.32 9.85 8.45
C HIS A 152 11.29 8.97 7.70
N TYR A 153 11.21 9.08 6.37
CA TYR A 153 10.38 8.19 5.56
C TYR A 153 10.81 6.73 5.70
N GLY A 154 12.11 6.46 5.52
CA GLY A 154 12.68 5.11 5.72
C GLY A 154 12.38 4.54 7.10
N ALA A 155 12.49 5.38 8.14
CA ALA A 155 12.15 4.97 9.51
C ALA A 155 10.67 4.56 9.63
N THR A 156 9.72 5.28 9.01
CA THR A 156 8.31 4.90 9.03
C THR A 156 8.04 3.60 8.30
N LYS A 157 8.74 3.35 7.17
CA LYS A 157 8.56 2.12 6.38
C LYS A 157 9.16 0.89 7.06
N ALA A 158 10.26 1.05 7.76
CA ALA A 158 10.82 0.02 8.65
C ALA A 158 9.89 -0.27 9.85
N ALA A 159 9.32 0.78 10.46
CA ALA A 159 8.34 0.63 11.54
C ALA A 159 7.11 -0.17 11.12
N GLN A 160 6.59 0.05 9.89
CA GLN A 160 5.49 -0.75 9.34
C GLN A 160 5.85 -2.24 9.27
N MET A 161 7.08 -2.62 8.90
CA MET A 161 7.51 -4.03 8.87
C MET A 161 7.64 -4.63 10.29
N GLY A 162 8.05 -3.85 11.27
CA GLY A 162 7.99 -4.25 12.68
C GLY A 162 6.56 -4.55 13.13
N PHE A 163 5.63 -3.66 12.80
CA PHE A 163 4.20 -3.83 13.07
C PHE A 163 3.62 -5.08 12.39
N VAL A 164 3.92 -5.30 11.09
CA VAL A 164 3.46 -6.47 10.33
C VAL A 164 3.80 -7.78 11.02
N ARG A 165 5.04 -7.93 11.50
CA ARG A 165 5.49 -9.18 12.16
C ARG A 165 4.71 -9.46 13.45
N SER A 166 4.53 -8.47 14.30
CA SER A 166 3.80 -8.63 15.57
C SER A 166 2.31 -8.85 15.34
N ALA A 167 1.68 -8.02 14.49
CA ALA A 167 0.26 -8.14 14.17
C ALA A 167 -0.08 -9.49 13.50
N ALA A 168 0.82 -10.03 12.66
CA ALA A 168 0.65 -11.34 12.07
C ALA A 168 0.53 -12.45 13.12
N ILE A 169 1.35 -12.41 14.18
CA ILE A 169 1.30 -13.39 15.27
C ILE A 169 -0.05 -13.27 16.03
N GLU A 170 -0.47 -12.05 16.35
CA GLU A 170 -1.68 -11.79 17.14
C GLU A 170 -2.96 -12.20 16.39
N LEU A 171 -2.94 -12.13 15.04
CA LEU A 171 -4.14 -12.28 14.21
C LEU A 171 -4.22 -13.64 13.48
N ALA A 172 -3.12 -14.37 13.36
CA ALA A 172 -3.09 -15.63 12.60
C ALA A 172 -4.14 -16.65 13.07
N ARG A 173 -4.25 -16.90 14.38
CA ARG A 173 -5.25 -17.81 14.93
C ARG A 173 -6.70 -17.31 14.86
N LYS A 174 -6.89 -16.05 14.49
CA LYS A 174 -8.18 -15.41 14.27
C LYS A 174 -8.57 -15.42 12.77
N GLY A 175 -7.83 -16.16 11.94
CA GLY A 175 -8.12 -16.30 10.50
C GLY A 175 -7.67 -15.10 9.65
N VAL A 176 -6.82 -14.22 10.16
CA VAL A 176 -6.34 -13.02 9.45
C VAL A 176 -4.84 -13.14 9.16
N THR A 177 -4.44 -12.94 7.90
CA THR A 177 -3.03 -12.76 7.53
C THR A 177 -2.68 -11.27 7.47
N VAL A 178 -1.45 -10.92 7.85
CA VAL A 178 -0.92 -9.55 7.79
C VAL A 178 0.41 -9.58 7.05
N ASN A 179 0.47 -8.92 5.90
CA ASN A 179 1.66 -8.86 5.04
C ASN A 179 1.90 -7.42 4.56
N ALA A 180 3.01 -7.21 3.88
CA ALA A 180 3.29 -5.97 3.18
C ALA A 180 3.80 -6.23 1.77
N VAL A 181 3.56 -5.28 0.87
CA VAL A 181 4.29 -5.10 -0.38
C VAL A 181 5.34 -4.01 -0.18
N LEU A 182 6.51 -4.19 -0.78
CA LEU A 182 7.63 -3.25 -0.71
C LEU A 182 7.96 -2.79 -2.15
N PRO A 183 7.28 -1.73 -2.63
CA PRO A 183 7.54 -1.20 -3.96
C PRO A 183 8.95 -0.64 -4.10
N GLY A 184 9.54 -0.83 -5.28
CA GLY A 184 10.64 -0.03 -5.78
C GLY A 184 10.16 1.24 -6.46
N ASN A 185 10.84 1.65 -7.53
CA ASN A 185 10.46 2.81 -8.33
C ASN A 185 9.22 2.52 -9.19
N ILE A 186 8.10 3.12 -8.82
CA ILE A 186 6.79 2.94 -9.47
C ILE A 186 6.37 4.26 -10.12
N VAL A 187 6.00 4.21 -11.40
CA VAL A 187 5.50 5.38 -12.12
C VAL A 187 4.14 5.79 -11.54
N THR A 188 4.11 6.99 -10.97
CA THR A 188 2.90 7.62 -10.42
C THR A 188 2.72 9.00 -11.06
N PRO A 189 1.52 9.62 -11.02
CA PRO A 189 1.33 10.95 -11.57
C PRO A 189 2.34 11.99 -11.08
N GLY A 190 2.77 11.89 -9.82
CA GLY A 190 3.80 12.76 -9.27
C GLY A 190 5.19 12.52 -9.89
N LEU A 191 5.51 11.26 -10.18
CA LEU A 191 6.78 10.90 -10.81
C LEU A 191 6.78 11.24 -12.30
N GLU A 192 5.66 11.03 -13.00
CA GLU A 192 5.50 11.41 -14.43
C GLU A 192 5.73 12.89 -14.66
N ALA A 193 5.35 13.75 -13.72
CA ALA A 193 5.55 15.19 -13.78
C ALA A 193 7.04 15.60 -13.78
N MET A 194 7.96 14.71 -13.39
CA MET A 194 9.42 14.95 -13.42
C MET A 194 10.01 14.86 -14.84
N GLY A 195 9.25 14.33 -15.80
CA GLY A 195 9.61 14.25 -17.21
C GLY A 195 10.32 12.97 -17.62
N LYS A 196 10.28 12.71 -18.95
CA LYS A 196 10.71 11.44 -19.54
C LYS A 196 12.20 11.12 -19.27
N ASP A 197 13.09 12.10 -19.40
CA ASP A 197 14.53 11.89 -19.22
C ASP A 197 14.87 11.46 -17.79
N TYR A 198 14.12 11.97 -16.81
CA TYR A 198 14.25 11.56 -15.41
C TYR A 198 13.81 10.11 -15.21
N LEU A 199 12.67 9.73 -15.78
CA LEU A 199 12.14 8.35 -15.72
C LEU A 199 13.08 7.36 -16.41
N ASP A 200 13.58 7.71 -17.60
CA ASP A 200 14.53 6.87 -18.34
C ASP A 200 15.85 6.66 -17.56
N ASN A 201 16.32 7.68 -16.85
CA ASN A 201 17.50 7.54 -15.99
C ASN A 201 17.22 6.68 -14.76
N MET A 202 16.04 6.80 -14.14
CA MET A 202 15.65 5.92 -13.04
C MET A 202 15.55 4.46 -13.48
N ALA A 203 15.00 4.20 -14.67
CA ALA A 203 14.85 2.85 -15.22
C ALA A 203 16.21 2.14 -15.39
N LYS A 204 17.30 2.87 -15.67
CA LYS A 204 18.65 2.31 -15.77
C LYS A 204 19.17 1.70 -14.46
N SER A 205 18.63 2.10 -13.32
CA SER A 205 18.99 1.53 -12.01
C SER A 205 18.22 0.25 -11.68
N VAL A 206 17.27 -0.14 -12.53
CA VAL A 206 16.42 -1.31 -12.31
C VAL A 206 16.86 -2.44 -13.24
N PRO A 207 17.25 -3.62 -12.75
CA PRO A 207 17.67 -4.75 -13.59
C PRO A 207 16.65 -5.16 -14.66
N ALA A 208 15.35 -5.01 -14.39
CA ALA A 208 14.30 -5.27 -15.38
C ALA A 208 14.30 -4.28 -16.56
N GLY A 209 15.03 -3.17 -16.48
CA GLY A 209 15.16 -2.16 -17.53
C GLY A 209 13.97 -1.20 -17.67
N PHE A 210 12.99 -1.27 -16.79
CA PHE A 210 11.82 -0.40 -16.77
C PHE A 210 11.36 -0.11 -15.34
N LEU A 211 10.59 0.95 -15.16
CA LEU A 211 9.94 1.28 -13.88
C LEU A 211 8.63 0.50 -13.75
N GLY A 212 8.32 0.06 -12.54
CA GLY A 212 7.04 -0.59 -12.26
C GLY A 212 5.85 0.36 -12.43
N GLU A 213 4.67 -0.19 -12.66
CA GLU A 213 3.41 0.53 -12.69
C GLU A 213 2.57 0.22 -11.43
N PRO A 214 1.62 1.08 -11.05
CA PRO A 214 0.72 0.81 -9.91
C PRO A 214 0.00 -0.54 -9.99
N LYS A 215 -0.29 -1.04 -11.18
CA LYS A 215 -0.90 -2.36 -11.40
C LYS A 215 -0.01 -3.53 -10.96
N ASP A 216 1.33 -3.39 -11.04
CA ASP A 216 2.26 -4.44 -10.64
C ASP A 216 2.21 -4.66 -9.12
N ILE A 217 2.09 -3.56 -8.38
CA ILE A 217 1.85 -3.60 -6.93
C ILE A 217 0.47 -4.18 -6.65
N GLY A 218 -0.56 -3.72 -7.39
CA GLY A 218 -1.94 -4.19 -7.24
C GLY A 218 -2.10 -5.69 -7.47
N ALA A 219 -1.42 -6.25 -8.46
CA ALA A 219 -1.43 -7.69 -8.75
C ALA A 219 -0.88 -8.52 -7.56
N THR A 220 0.21 -8.06 -6.95
CA THR A 220 0.79 -8.70 -5.76
C THR A 220 -0.17 -8.59 -4.56
N VAL A 221 -0.81 -7.43 -4.37
CA VAL A 221 -1.82 -7.24 -3.31
C VAL A 221 -3.02 -8.17 -3.56
N ALA A 222 -3.52 -8.30 -4.78
CA ALA A 222 -4.62 -9.20 -5.12
C ALA A 222 -4.26 -10.67 -4.83
N PHE A 223 -3.03 -11.10 -5.12
CA PHE A 223 -2.53 -12.42 -4.74
C PHE A 223 -2.50 -12.60 -3.21
N LEU A 224 -1.90 -11.66 -2.47
CA LEU A 224 -1.82 -11.73 -1.00
C LEU A 224 -3.22 -11.66 -0.35
N ALA A 225 -4.19 -11.02 -1.00
CA ALA A 225 -5.57 -10.97 -0.58
C ALA A 225 -6.36 -12.24 -0.92
N SER A 226 -5.82 -13.18 -1.69
CA SER A 226 -6.51 -14.40 -2.14
C SER A 226 -6.42 -15.56 -1.14
N ASP A 227 -7.14 -16.65 -1.43
CA ASP A 227 -7.02 -17.91 -0.69
C ASP A 227 -5.71 -18.64 -1.01
N GLY A 228 -5.09 -18.39 -2.16
CA GLY A 228 -3.77 -18.91 -2.52
C GLY A 228 -2.67 -18.48 -1.56
N ALA A 229 -2.82 -17.30 -0.94
CA ALA A 229 -1.86 -16.75 0.01
C ALA A 229 -2.20 -17.03 1.50
N ARG A 230 -3.16 -17.92 1.79
CA ARG A 230 -3.65 -18.17 3.16
C ARG A 230 -2.56 -18.61 4.17
N TYR A 231 -1.43 -19.09 3.68
CA TYR A 231 -0.31 -19.55 4.51
C TYR A 231 0.88 -18.58 4.51
N ILE A 232 0.69 -17.38 3.92
CA ILE A 232 1.67 -16.30 3.91
C ILE A 232 1.22 -15.24 4.92
N THR A 233 1.99 -15.05 5.99
CA THR A 233 1.72 -14.01 6.99
C THR A 233 3.03 -13.52 7.62
N GLY A 234 3.09 -12.25 8.01
CA GLY A 234 4.28 -11.62 8.60
C GLY A 234 5.37 -11.28 7.57
N GLN A 235 5.08 -11.36 6.26
CA GLN A 235 6.07 -11.21 5.20
C GLN A 235 5.99 -9.84 4.51
N GLY A 236 7.14 -9.37 4.04
CA GLY A 236 7.27 -8.26 3.12
C GLY A 236 7.68 -8.79 1.74
N ILE A 237 6.86 -8.55 0.73
CA ILE A 237 7.14 -8.97 -0.64
C ILE A 237 7.70 -7.77 -1.42
N VAL A 238 8.95 -7.87 -1.85
CA VAL A 238 9.60 -6.86 -2.70
C VAL A 238 9.03 -6.94 -4.11
N VAL A 239 8.65 -5.78 -4.67
CA VAL A 239 8.11 -5.63 -6.02
C VAL A 239 8.80 -4.42 -6.66
N ASP A 240 9.98 -4.64 -7.23
CA ASP A 240 10.91 -3.58 -7.58
C ASP A 240 11.70 -3.81 -8.88
N GLY A 241 11.38 -4.84 -9.66
CA GLY A 241 12.12 -5.19 -10.87
C GLY A 241 13.59 -5.60 -10.63
N GLY A 242 13.91 -5.96 -9.38
CA GLY A 242 15.28 -6.33 -8.97
C GLY A 242 16.12 -5.15 -8.51
N GLN A 243 15.55 -3.97 -8.29
CA GLN A 243 16.26 -2.74 -7.96
C GLN A 243 17.19 -2.86 -6.74
N ILE A 244 16.87 -3.71 -5.75
CA ILE A 244 17.70 -3.91 -4.56
C ILE A 244 18.83 -4.93 -4.74
N LEU A 245 18.95 -5.59 -5.90
CA LEU A 245 19.89 -6.70 -6.08
C LEU A 245 21.32 -6.29 -6.47
N PRO A 246 21.54 -5.26 -7.33
CA PRO A 246 22.88 -4.88 -7.72
C PRO A 246 23.69 -4.37 -6.52
N GLU A 247 24.91 -4.89 -6.35
CA GLU A 247 25.84 -4.40 -5.34
C GLU A 247 26.33 -2.97 -5.68
N GLU A 248 26.47 -2.68 -6.99
CA GLU A 248 26.81 -1.38 -7.50
C GLU A 248 26.16 -1.10 -8.87
N PRO A 249 25.97 0.16 -9.29
CA PRO A 249 25.36 0.50 -10.57
C PRO A 249 26.06 -0.13 -11.79
N ALA A 250 27.40 -0.25 -11.77
CA ALA A 250 28.17 -0.85 -12.85
C ALA A 250 27.87 -2.34 -13.06
N ALA A 251 27.24 -3.02 -12.10
CA ALA A 251 26.78 -4.40 -12.26
C ALA A 251 25.72 -4.55 -13.36
N LEU A 252 25.11 -3.44 -13.82
CA LEU A 252 24.11 -3.42 -14.88
C LEU A 252 24.70 -3.04 -16.26
N ASP A 253 26.01 -2.69 -16.31
CA ASP A 253 26.66 -2.32 -17.56
C ASP A 253 26.83 -3.58 -18.44
N GLY A 254 26.24 -3.54 -19.63
CA GLY A 254 26.41 -4.58 -20.65
C GLY A 254 25.43 -5.76 -20.59
N ILE A 255 24.35 -5.62 -19.79
CA ILE A 255 23.23 -6.56 -19.80
C ILE A 255 21.99 -5.98 -20.49
#